data_4cffaa30632bfc35faa4cb2ecfef7220
#
_entry.id   4cffaa30632bfc35faa4cb2ecfef7220
#
_cell.length_a   1.000
_cell.length_b   1.000
_cell.length_c   1.000
_cell.angle_alpha   90.00
_cell.angle_beta   90.00
_cell.angle_gamma   90.00
#
_symmetry.space_group_name_H-M   'P 1'
#
loop_
_entity.id
_entity.type
_entity.pdbx_description
1 polymer ?
#
loop_
_entity_poly.entity_id
_entity_poly.type
_entity_poly.pdbx_seq_one_letter_code
_entity_poly.pdbx_strand_id
1 'polypeptide(L)'
;MAKKRRNIGVIGVPIDLGAGRRGVDMGPSAIRIADLEKRLEELGHKVEDYGDLDVMIPETQKVGTGKLRYKKPILSACKDLMKAVDKCLSDGRMPLVLGGDHSIAIGSVAGSTNYFARQGEQLGLIWFDAHGDANTPETTPSGNIHGMSLAVSLGFGDPDLVGLGGRHPKVQPRNTVLIGIRDLDNGERDFLKKSGVTCYTMRDLDERGMRDVLDEAIRTASDGTAGIHLSFDLDVVDPEDEIGRAHV
;
A
#
# COMPACT_ATOMS: atom_id res chain seq x y z
N MET A 1 -1.33 11.11 27.30
CA MET A 1 -0.77 12.03 26.28
C MET A 1 -1.91 12.68 25.52
N ALA A 2 -1.89 14.01 25.30
CA ALA A 2 -2.87 14.67 24.44
C ALA A 2 -2.75 14.12 23.01
N LYS A 3 -3.86 13.64 22.44
CA LYS A 3 -3.87 13.16 21.04
C LYS A 3 -3.46 14.31 20.11
N LYS A 4 -2.39 14.15 19.35
CA LYS A 4 -1.92 15.19 18.42
C LYS A 4 -2.94 15.36 17.31
N ARG A 5 -3.56 16.53 17.21
CA ARG A 5 -4.49 16.87 16.13
C ARG A 5 -3.76 16.90 14.79
N ARG A 6 -4.34 16.28 13.77
CA ARG A 6 -3.80 16.25 12.40
C ARG A 6 -4.82 16.80 11.43
N ASN A 7 -4.33 17.38 10.33
CA ASN A 7 -5.13 17.62 9.15
C ASN A 7 -5.00 16.39 8.26
N ILE A 8 -6.09 15.78 7.84
CA ILE A 8 -6.13 14.56 7.03
C ILE A 8 -6.75 14.90 5.67
N GLY A 9 -6.11 14.45 4.60
CA GLY A 9 -6.66 14.49 3.25
C GLY A 9 -7.05 13.08 2.81
N VAL A 10 -8.34 12.85 2.59
CA VAL A 10 -8.86 11.56 2.11
C VAL A 10 -8.83 11.53 0.60
N ILE A 11 -8.27 10.48 0.01
CA ILE A 11 -8.15 10.27 -1.43
C ILE A 11 -8.67 8.89 -1.76
N GLY A 12 -9.73 8.78 -2.55
CA GLY A 12 -10.26 7.50 -3.00
C GLY A 12 -9.64 7.05 -4.33
N VAL A 13 -9.40 5.75 -4.46
CA VAL A 13 -8.87 5.13 -5.68
C VAL A 13 -9.65 3.84 -5.96
N PRO A 14 -10.79 3.93 -6.65
CA PRO A 14 -11.68 2.79 -6.90
C PRO A 14 -11.15 1.89 -8.03
N ILE A 15 -10.02 1.22 -7.80
CA ILE A 15 -9.34 0.35 -8.78
C ILE A 15 -9.47 -1.12 -8.40
N ASP A 16 -9.74 -1.98 -9.40
CA ASP A 16 -9.74 -3.44 -9.28
C ASP A 16 -9.01 -4.16 -10.44
N LEU A 17 -8.26 -3.38 -11.22
CA LEU A 17 -7.50 -3.86 -12.35
C LEU A 17 -6.33 -4.77 -11.96
N GLY A 18 -5.72 -4.50 -10.81
CA GLY A 18 -4.53 -5.21 -10.34
C GLY A 18 -4.84 -6.56 -9.70
N ALA A 19 -6.03 -6.74 -9.12
CA ALA A 19 -6.45 -7.99 -8.49
C ALA A 19 -7.03 -9.01 -9.47
N GLY A 20 -7.42 -8.56 -10.68
CA GLY A 20 -8.09 -9.42 -11.65
C GLY A 20 -9.47 -9.90 -11.20
N ARG A 21 -10.08 -9.26 -10.22
CA ARG A 21 -11.42 -9.51 -9.67
C ARG A 21 -12.18 -8.21 -9.55
N ARG A 22 -13.49 -8.28 -9.82
CA ARG A 22 -14.40 -7.14 -9.62
C ARG A 22 -14.82 -7.02 -8.17
N GLY A 23 -15.11 -5.78 -7.75
CA GLY A 23 -15.81 -5.48 -6.51
C GLY A 23 -14.98 -4.73 -5.48
N VAL A 24 -13.66 -4.86 -5.45
CA VAL A 24 -12.82 -4.10 -4.51
C VAL A 24 -12.76 -2.59 -4.83
N ASP A 25 -13.16 -2.20 -6.04
CA ASP A 25 -13.38 -0.81 -6.45
C ASP A 25 -14.44 -0.09 -5.61
N MET A 26 -15.32 -0.82 -4.93
CA MET A 26 -16.29 -0.26 -3.99
C MET A 26 -15.67 0.20 -2.66
N GLY A 27 -14.43 -0.18 -2.36
CA GLY A 27 -13.76 0.08 -1.09
C GLY A 27 -13.80 1.54 -0.63
N PRO A 28 -13.44 2.54 -1.45
CA PRO A 28 -13.50 3.94 -1.06
C PRO A 28 -14.90 4.40 -0.64
N SER A 29 -15.94 4.01 -1.38
CA SER A 29 -17.34 4.31 -1.05
C SER A 29 -17.80 3.60 0.21
N ALA A 30 -17.46 2.32 0.37
CA ALA A 30 -17.85 1.53 1.54
C ALA A 30 -17.29 2.10 2.85
N ILE A 31 -16.02 2.49 2.85
CA ILE A 31 -15.36 3.07 4.02
C ILE A 31 -15.95 4.45 4.36
N ARG A 32 -16.27 5.27 3.35
CA ARG A 32 -16.95 6.56 3.58
C ARG A 32 -18.34 6.37 4.18
N ILE A 33 -19.13 5.42 3.67
CA ILE A 33 -20.47 5.08 4.18
C ILE A 33 -20.40 4.55 5.63
N ALA A 34 -19.27 3.95 6.03
CA ALA A 34 -19.04 3.53 7.40
C ALA A 34 -18.63 4.68 8.36
N ASP A 35 -19.02 5.92 8.03
CA ASP A 35 -18.81 7.12 8.84
C ASP A 35 -17.33 7.51 9.06
N LEU A 36 -16.44 7.25 8.09
CA LEU A 36 -15.01 7.54 8.22
C LEU A 36 -14.73 8.96 8.69
N GLU A 37 -15.27 9.98 8.00
CA GLU A 37 -15.04 11.39 8.31
C GLU A 37 -15.45 11.72 9.74
N LYS A 38 -16.69 11.37 10.12
CA LYS A 38 -17.22 11.58 11.45
C LYS A 38 -16.34 10.92 12.53
N ARG A 39 -15.89 9.69 12.31
CA ARG A 39 -15.02 8.98 13.26
C ARG A 39 -13.67 9.65 13.42
N LEU A 40 -13.08 10.16 12.34
CA LEU A 40 -11.83 10.91 12.39
C LEU A 40 -11.99 12.26 13.11
N GLU A 41 -13.12 12.95 12.91
CA GLU A 41 -13.45 14.20 13.61
C GLU A 41 -13.69 13.99 15.11
N GLU A 42 -14.37 12.91 15.50
CA GLU A 42 -14.54 12.49 16.90
C GLU A 42 -13.20 12.20 17.60
N LEU A 43 -12.19 11.77 16.83
CA LEU A 43 -10.81 11.63 17.32
C LEU A 43 -10.06 12.97 17.40
N GLY A 44 -10.68 14.07 16.96
CA GLY A 44 -10.14 15.42 17.05
C GLY A 44 -9.33 15.83 15.81
N HIS A 45 -9.37 15.08 14.72
CA HIS A 45 -8.72 15.44 13.47
C HIS A 45 -9.57 16.41 12.65
N LYS A 46 -8.95 17.11 11.68
CA LYS A 46 -9.65 17.84 10.62
C LYS A 46 -9.54 17.01 9.34
N VAL A 47 -10.66 16.80 8.69
CA VAL A 47 -10.73 15.99 7.47
C VAL A 47 -11.08 16.88 6.28
N GLU A 48 -10.45 16.62 5.15
CA GLU A 48 -10.82 17.14 3.84
C GLU A 48 -10.82 15.98 2.86
N ASP A 49 -11.98 15.68 2.28
CA ASP A 49 -12.11 14.61 1.29
C ASP A 49 -11.89 15.20 -0.11
N TYR A 50 -10.86 14.68 -0.80
CA TYR A 50 -10.53 15.07 -2.19
C TYR A 50 -11.37 14.32 -3.23
N GLY A 51 -12.24 13.43 -2.79
CA GLY A 51 -13.02 12.55 -3.68
C GLY A 51 -12.21 11.39 -4.23
N ASP A 52 -12.74 10.79 -5.28
CA ASP A 52 -12.13 9.67 -5.97
C ASP A 52 -11.33 10.13 -7.19
N LEU A 53 -10.20 9.48 -7.43
CA LEU A 53 -9.48 9.61 -8.68
C LEU A 53 -10.28 8.94 -9.81
N ASP A 54 -10.14 9.50 -11.02
CA ASP A 54 -10.71 8.90 -12.22
C ASP A 54 -9.92 7.66 -12.62
N VAL A 55 -10.53 6.49 -12.49
CA VAL A 55 -9.91 5.19 -12.74
C VAL A 55 -10.67 4.46 -13.84
N MET A 56 -9.93 3.86 -14.76
CA MET A 56 -10.50 3.06 -15.83
C MET A 56 -11.07 1.74 -15.31
N ILE A 57 -12.23 1.34 -15.82
CA ILE A 57 -12.86 0.07 -15.48
C ILE A 57 -12.38 -1.06 -16.41
N PRO A 58 -12.23 -2.30 -15.91
CA PRO A 58 -11.68 -3.43 -16.68
C PRO A 58 -12.40 -3.71 -17.99
N GLU A 59 -13.73 -3.55 -18.03
CA GLU A 59 -14.56 -3.81 -19.23
C GLU A 59 -14.19 -2.93 -20.43
N THR A 60 -13.56 -1.79 -20.19
CA THR A 60 -13.14 -0.84 -21.23
C THR A 60 -11.66 -1.02 -21.62
N GLN A 61 -10.94 -1.90 -20.92
CA GLN A 61 -9.52 -2.05 -21.08
C GLN A 61 -9.11 -3.41 -21.64
N LYS A 62 -8.00 -3.43 -22.40
CA LYS A 62 -7.37 -4.68 -22.79
C LYS A 62 -6.53 -5.20 -21.63
N VAL A 63 -6.69 -6.48 -21.32
CA VAL A 63 -5.92 -7.16 -20.24
C VAL A 63 -4.41 -7.03 -20.47
N GLY A 64 -3.98 -6.95 -21.71
CA GLY A 64 -2.57 -7.02 -22.08
C GLY A 64 -2.10 -8.46 -22.25
N THR A 65 -0.79 -8.64 -22.43
CA THR A 65 -0.17 -9.95 -22.61
C THR A 65 0.77 -10.27 -21.46
N GLY A 66 0.88 -11.56 -21.14
CA GLY A 66 1.87 -12.07 -20.20
C GLY A 66 1.60 -11.76 -18.74
N LYS A 67 2.66 -11.41 -18.03
CA LYS A 67 2.73 -11.36 -16.58
C LYS A 67 2.54 -9.96 -15.96
N LEU A 68 1.92 -9.04 -16.72
CA LEU A 68 1.65 -7.65 -16.31
C LEU A 68 0.26 -7.22 -16.80
N ARG A 69 -0.77 -7.82 -16.20
CA ARG A 69 -2.16 -7.58 -16.59
C ARG A 69 -2.54 -6.13 -16.29
N TYR A 70 -3.21 -5.49 -17.24
CA TYR A 70 -3.68 -4.10 -17.13
C TYR A 70 -2.58 -3.06 -16.79
N LYS A 71 -1.31 -3.34 -17.09
CA LYS A 71 -0.18 -2.46 -16.71
C LYS A 71 -0.41 -0.98 -17.06
N LYS A 72 -0.88 -0.68 -18.27
CA LYS A 72 -1.04 0.72 -18.72
C LYS A 72 -2.04 1.50 -17.87
N PRO A 73 -3.29 1.04 -17.69
CA PRO A 73 -4.26 1.75 -16.87
C PRO A 73 -3.86 1.79 -15.38
N ILE A 74 -3.25 0.74 -14.83
CA ILE A 74 -2.73 0.74 -13.46
C ILE A 74 -1.62 1.80 -13.30
N LEU A 75 -0.66 1.83 -14.21
CA LEU A 75 0.40 2.83 -14.17
C LEU A 75 -0.15 4.27 -14.29
N SER A 76 -1.21 4.48 -15.07
CA SER A 76 -1.88 5.78 -15.15
C SER A 76 -2.51 6.17 -13.83
N ALA A 77 -3.29 5.29 -13.22
CA ALA A 77 -3.91 5.52 -11.91
C ALA A 77 -2.85 5.78 -10.81
N CYS A 78 -1.76 4.99 -10.80
CA CYS A 78 -0.66 5.19 -9.87
C CYS A 78 0.06 6.54 -10.07
N LYS A 79 0.18 7.03 -11.32
CA LYS A 79 0.74 8.36 -11.59
C LYS A 79 -0.12 9.49 -11.03
N ASP A 80 -1.42 9.36 -11.16
CA ASP A 80 -2.35 10.38 -10.66
C ASP A 80 -2.46 10.32 -9.14
N LEU A 81 -2.45 9.12 -8.55
CA LEU A 81 -2.37 8.94 -7.10
C LEU A 81 -1.07 9.51 -6.53
N MET A 82 0.07 9.26 -7.17
CA MET A 82 1.36 9.84 -6.75
C MET A 82 1.29 11.35 -6.65
N LYS A 83 0.69 12.03 -7.67
CA LYS A 83 0.53 13.49 -7.66
C LYS A 83 -0.43 13.96 -6.56
N ALA A 84 -1.54 13.23 -6.35
CA ALA A 84 -2.53 13.57 -5.33
C ALA A 84 -1.95 13.45 -3.92
N VAL A 85 -1.19 12.38 -3.63
CA VAL A 85 -0.51 12.19 -2.35
C VAL A 85 0.55 13.28 -2.12
N ASP A 86 1.37 13.56 -3.13
CA ASP A 86 2.39 14.61 -3.06
C ASP A 86 1.78 15.99 -2.80
N LYS A 87 0.67 16.31 -3.49
CA LYS A 87 -0.09 17.53 -3.25
C LYS A 87 -0.66 17.59 -1.84
N CYS A 88 -1.29 16.52 -1.38
CA CYS A 88 -1.86 16.43 -0.03
C CYS A 88 -0.82 16.72 1.07
N LEU A 89 0.38 16.13 0.94
CA LEU A 89 1.50 16.39 1.84
C LEU A 89 2.00 17.84 1.73
N SER A 90 2.08 18.39 0.51
CA SER A 90 2.49 19.77 0.27
C SER A 90 1.50 20.80 0.84
N ASP A 91 0.22 20.43 0.93
CA ASP A 91 -0.83 21.22 1.59
C ASP A 91 -0.78 21.06 3.14
N GLY A 92 0.22 20.36 3.69
CA GLY A 92 0.39 20.15 5.13
C GLY A 92 -0.60 19.15 5.73
N ARG A 93 -1.13 18.23 4.93
CA ARG A 93 -2.08 17.19 5.34
C ARG A 93 -1.45 15.81 5.30
N MET A 94 -1.89 14.95 6.19
CA MET A 94 -1.57 13.53 6.16
C MET A 94 -2.51 12.84 5.17
N PRO A 95 -2.01 12.22 4.10
CA PRO A 95 -2.85 11.50 3.16
C PRO A 95 -3.40 10.23 3.81
N LEU A 96 -4.70 9.99 3.61
CA LEU A 96 -5.39 8.74 3.88
C LEU A 96 -5.96 8.25 2.55
N VAL A 97 -5.29 7.28 1.96
CA VAL A 97 -5.68 6.71 0.66
C VAL A 97 -6.61 5.53 0.92
N LEU A 98 -7.79 5.59 0.32
CA LEU A 98 -8.77 4.52 0.35
C LEU A 98 -8.70 3.75 -0.98
N GLY A 99 -8.36 2.49 -0.92
CA GLY A 99 -8.22 1.63 -2.10
C GLY A 99 -9.48 0.80 -2.35
N GLY A 100 -9.39 0.22 -3.39
CA GLY A 100 -9.37 -0.81 -4.32
C GLY A 100 -8.30 -1.89 -4.02
N ASP A 101 -7.73 -2.41 -5.08
CA ASP A 101 -6.68 -3.42 -4.93
C ASP A 101 -5.32 -2.79 -4.53
N HIS A 102 -4.42 -3.64 -4.03
CA HIS A 102 -3.14 -3.19 -3.45
C HIS A 102 -2.14 -2.60 -4.47
N SER A 103 -2.43 -2.61 -5.77
CA SER A 103 -1.60 -1.90 -6.76
C SER A 103 -1.50 -0.40 -6.51
N ILE A 104 -2.46 0.19 -5.77
CA ILE A 104 -2.43 1.60 -5.35
C ILE A 104 -1.19 1.94 -4.54
N ALA A 105 -0.62 1.00 -3.81
CA ALA A 105 0.59 1.23 -3.01
C ALA A 105 1.78 1.69 -3.86
N ILE A 106 1.85 1.26 -5.14
CA ILE A 106 2.87 1.75 -6.09
C ILE A 106 2.80 3.28 -6.22
N GLY A 107 1.60 3.83 -6.32
CA GLY A 107 1.39 5.28 -6.45
C GLY A 107 1.53 6.03 -5.13
N SER A 108 0.94 5.51 -4.05
CA SER A 108 0.93 6.18 -2.75
C SER A 108 2.32 6.23 -2.11
N VAL A 109 3.09 5.13 -2.19
CA VAL A 109 4.49 5.10 -1.73
C VAL A 109 5.34 6.04 -2.58
N ALA A 110 5.17 6.04 -3.92
CA ALA A 110 5.91 6.97 -4.79
C ALA A 110 5.62 8.44 -4.45
N GLY A 111 4.37 8.81 -4.20
CA GLY A 111 3.98 10.17 -3.84
C GLY A 111 4.60 10.61 -2.51
N SER A 112 4.48 9.76 -1.48
CA SER A 112 5.06 10.03 -0.16
C SER A 112 6.58 10.17 -0.23
N THR A 113 7.26 9.21 -0.87
CA THR A 113 8.72 9.23 -0.95
C THR A 113 9.26 10.38 -1.79
N ASN A 114 8.56 10.81 -2.83
CA ASN A 114 8.95 11.98 -3.63
C ASN A 114 8.87 13.26 -2.81
N TYR A 115 7.81 13.44 -2.00
CA TYR A 115 7.66 14.59 -1.14
C TYR A 115 8.84 14.74 -0.16
N PHE A 116 9.19 13.67 0.56
CA PHE A 116 10.28 13.68 1.53
C PHE A 116 11.66 13.73 0.86
N ALA A 117 11.82 13.09 -0.30
CA ALA A 117 13.08 13.13 -1.04
C ALA A 117 13.49 14.55 -1.48
N ARG A 118 12.53 15.42 -1.80
CA ARG A 118 12.83 16.84 -2.10
C ARG A 118 13.40 17.60 -0.90
N GLN A 119 13.20 17.08 0.30
CA GLN A 119 13.74 17.61 1.56
C GLN A 119 15.03 16.89 1.98
N GLY A 120 15.55 15.98 1.15
CA GLY A 120 16.73 15.17 1.48
C GLY A 120 16.43 14.03 2.46
N GLU A 121 15.17 13.73 2.70
CA GLU A 121 14.70 12.76 3.69
C GLU A 121 14.26 11.45 3.07
N GLN A 122 14.20 10.40 3.89
CA GLN A 122 13.73 9.08 3.53
C GLN A 122 12.54 8.68 4.40
N LEU A 123 11.72 7.75 3.91
CA LEU A 123 10.63 7.14 4.67
C LEU A 123 10.93 5.67 4.96
N GLY A 124 10.44 5.21 6.11
CA GLY A 124 10.23 3.79 6.36
C GLY A 124 8.89 3.33 5.83
N LEU A 125 8.70 2.02 5.76
CA LEU A 125 7.48 1.37 5.32
C LEU A 125 7.06 0.31 6.32
N ILE A 126 5.82 0.36 6.78
CA ILE A 126 5.16 -0.74 7.49
C ILE A 126 4.02 -1.23 6.60
N TRP A 127 4.02 -2.53 6.35
CA TRP A 127 3.08 -3.20 5.45
C TRP A 127 2.31 -4.26 6.21
N PHE A 128 1.03 -4.00 6.45
CA PHE A 128 0.11 -4.98 7.04
C PHE A 128 -0.58 -5.74 5.91
N ASP A 129 -0.42 -7.06 5.90
CA ASP A 129 -0.95 -7.90 4.83
C ASP A 129 -0.90 -9.38 5.24
N ALA A 130 -1.81 -10.19 4.73
CA ALA A 130 -1.70 -11.64 4.77
C ALA A 130 -0.64 -12.17 3.81
N HIS A 131 -0.34 -11.42 2.74
CA HIS A 131 0.52 -11.78 1.61
C HIS A 131 1.83 -10.99 1.61
N GLY A 132 2.74 -11.35 0.70
CA GLY A 132 4.01 -10.65 0.55
C GLY A 132 3.96 -9.46 -0.38
N ASP A 133 3.09 -9.50 -1.39
CA ASP A 133 3.02 -8.57 -2.54
C ASP A 133 4.39 -8.31 -3.17
N ALA A 134 5.24 -9.33 -3.11
CA ALA A 134 6.66 -9.30 -3.40
C ALA A 134 7.04 -10.05 -4.69
N ASN A 135 6.07 -10.37 -5.52
CA ASN A 135 6.30 -10.95 -6.82
C ASN A 135 6.86 -9.95 -7.84
N THR A 136 7.54 -10.48 -8.83
CA THR A 136 7.98 -9.74 -10.02
C THR A 136 7.32 -10.36 -11.27
N PRO A 137 7.44 -9.74 -12.45
CA PRO A 137 6.96 -10.36 -13.69
C PRO A 137 7.53 -11.76 -13.95
N GLU A 138 8.70 -12.07 -13.41
CA GLU A 138 9.36 -13.37 -13.55
C GLU A 138 8.79 -14.43 -12.61
N THR A 139 8.38 -14.02 -11.40
CA THR A 139 7.95 -14.94 -10.34
C THR A 139 6.43 -15.08 -10.23
N THR A 140 5.67 -14.07 -10.63
CA THR A 140 4.21 -14.05 -10.48
C THR A 140 3.53 -15.26 -11.11
N PRO A 141 2.65 -15.95 -10.38
CA PRO A 141 1.85 -17.04 -10.95
C PRO A 141 0.67 -16.51 -11.79
N SER A 142 0.10 -15.35 -11.44
CA SER A 142 -1.14 -14.82 -12.01
C SER A 142 -0.94 -13.70 -13.05
N GLY A 143 0.15 -12.96 -12.96
CA GLY A 143 0.37 -11.72 -13.72
C GLY A 143 -0.39 -10.50 -13.14
N ASN A 144 -1.03 -10.63 -12.00
CA ASN A 144 -1.74 -9.57 -11.31
C ASN A 144 -0.76 -8.62 -10.62
N ILE A 145 -0.90 -7.32 -10.89
CA ILE A 145 0.08 -6.32 -10.44
C ILE A 145 -0.06 -6.00 -8.94
N HIS A 146 -1.24 -6.21 -8.33
CA HIS A 146 -1.37 -5.98 -6.89
C HIS A 146 -0.34 -6.79 -6.10
N GLY A 147 -0.10 -8.04 -6.44
CA GLY A 147 0.90 -8.90 -5.80
C GLY A 147 2.37 -8.56 -6.12
N MET A 148 2.64 -7.40 -6.74
CA MET A 148 4.00 -6.92 -7.05
C MET A 148 4.33 -5.60 -6.34
N SER A 149 3.40 -5.04 -5.60
CA SER A 149 3.46 -3.66 -5.12
C SER A 149 4.60 -3.39 -4.16
N LEU A 150 4.91 -4.35 -3.28
CA LEU A 150 6.06 -4.27 -2.38
C LEU A 150 7.38 -4.40 -3.16
N ALA A 151 7.50 -5.38 -4.05
CA ALA A 151 8.71 -5.55 -4.87
C ALA A 151 9.04 -4.28 -5.66
N VAL A 152 8.03 -3.67 -6.29
CA VAL A 152 8.16 -2.39 -7.00
C VAL A 152 8.64 -1.27 -6.08
N SER A 153 8.12 -1.18 -4.86
CA SER A 153 8.53 -0.18 -3.87
C SER A 153 9.98 -0.36 -3.42
N LEU A 154 10.46 -1.61 -3.41
CA LEU A 154 11.85 -1.98 -3.11
C LEU A 154 12.78 -1.89 -4.34
N GLY A 155 12.27 -1.53 -5.51
CA GLY A 155 13.06 -1.32 -6.74
C GLY A 155 13.19 -2.53 -7.65
N PHE A 156 12.33 -3.54 -7.50
CA PHE A 156 12.35 -4.77 -8.28
C PHE A 156 11.12 -4.89 -9.17
N GLY A 157 11.28 -5.49 -10.34
CA GLY A 157 10.20 -5.77 -11.28
C GLY A 157 10.20 -4.89 -12.52
N ASP A 158 9.02 -4.56 -13.04
CA ASP A 158 8.86 -3.83 -14.29
C ASP A 158 9.42 -2.40 -14.23
N PRO A 159 10.27 -1.99 -15.19
CA PRO A 159 10.96 -0.69 -15.16
C PRO A 159 10.04 0.53 -15.12
N ASP A 160 8.85 0.47 -15.77
CA ASP A 160 7.93 1.61 -15.77
C ASP A 160 7.25 1.78 -14.40
N LEU A 161 6.94 0.68 -13.71
CA LEU A 161 6.37 0.69 -12.37
C LEU A 161 7.43 1.10 -11.33
N VAL A 162 8.61 0.50 -11.40
CA VAL A 162 9.75 0.83 -10.53
C VAL A 162 10.19 2.28 -10.73
N GLY A 163 10.24 2.75 -11.97
CA GLY A 163 10.65 4.11 -12.33
C GLY A 163 9.62 5.20 -11.99
N LEU A 164 8.42 4.85 -11.54
CA LEU A 164 7.40 5.83 -11.15
C LEU A 164 7.94 6.77 -10.07
N GLY A 165 7.90 8.08 -10.35
CA GLY A 165 8.45 9.10 -9.46
C GLY A 165 9.97 9.30 -9.56
N GLY A 166 10.67 8.58 -10.44
CA GLY A 166 12.09 8.77 -10.74
C GLY A 166 13.08 8.24 -9.69
N ARG A 167 12.58 7.84 -8.49
CA ARG A 167 13.42 7.29 -7.41
C ARG A 167 13.22 5.78 -7.28
N HIS A 168 14.32 5.04 -7.19
CA HIS A 168 14.31 3.62 -6.87
C HIS A 168 15.60 3.18 -6.16
N PRO A 169 15.56 2.33 -5.12
CA PRO A 169 14.31 1.93 -4.44
C PRO A 169 13.60 3.13 -3.82
N LYS A 170 12.27 3.06 -3.70
CA LYS A 170 11.47 4.10 -3.05
C LYS A 170 11.67 4.08 -1.53
N VAL A 171 11.74 2.89 -0.97
CA VAL A 171 12.03 2.61 0.44
C VAL A 171 13.17 1.63 0.57
N GLN A 172 13.95 1.75 1.63
CA GLN A 172 15.07 0.83 1.87
C GLN A 172 14.58 -0.46 2.52
N PRO A 173 15.07 -1.64 2.11
CA PRO A 173 14.67 -2.91 2.74
C PRO A 173 14.85 -2.92 4.26
N ARG A 174 15.94 -2.38 4.78
CA ARG A 174 16.22 -2.29 6.22
C ARG A 174 15.20 -1.45 7.01
N ASN A 175 14.48 -0.56 6.34
CA ASN A 175 13.44 0.29 6.93
C ASN A 175 12.03 -0.17 6.51
N THR A 176 11.92 -1.40 5.99
CA THR A 176 10.65 -2.00 5.56
C THR A 176 10.31 -3.17 6.46
N VAL A 177 9.09 -3.17 6.98
CA VAL A 177 8.59 -4.21 7.88
C VAL A 177 7.23 -4.70 7.39
N LEU A 178 7.09 -6.01 7.24
CA LEU A 178 5.84 -6.70 6.95
C LEU A 178 5.26 -7.28 8.23
N ILE A 179 3.95 -7.18 8.41
CA ILE A 179 3.25 -7.68 9.60
C ILE A 179 1.99 -8.44 9.19
N GLY A 180 1.78 -9.64 9.74
CA GLY A 180 0.58 -10.45 9.56
C GLY A 180 0.71 -11.50 8.45
N ILE A 181 1.89 -11.67 7.91
CA ILE A 181 2.16 -12.58 6.80
C ILE A 181 1.77 -14.02 7.17
N ARG A 182 0.94 -14.66 6.31
CA ARG A 182 0.51 -16.05 6.51
C ARG A 182 0.37 -16.85 5.22
N ASP A 183 0.26 -16.19 4.08
CA ASP A 183 0.17 -16.85 2.77
C ASP A 183 1.22 -16.27 1.81
N LEU A 184 2.23 -17.06 1.50
CA LEU A 184 3.32 -16.70 0.59
C LEU A 184 3.51 -17.80 -0.44
N ASP A 185 3.56 -17.43 -1.69
CA ASP A 185 4.05 -18.32 -2.72
C ASP A 185 5.58 -18.53 -2.64
N ASN A 186 6.10 -19.46 -3.44
CA ASN A 186 7.53 -19.77 -3.38
C ASN A 186 8.41 -18.61 -3.86
N GLY A 187 7.94 -17.84 -4.85
CA GLY A 187 8.67 -16.69 -5.38
C GLY A 187 8.80 -15.57 -4.35
N GLU A 188 7.70 -15.26 -3.66
CA GLU A 188 7.66 -14.27 -2.58
C GLU A 188 8.54 -14.68 -1.40
N ARG A 189 8.43 -15.95 -0.98
CA ARG A 189 9.22 -16.49 0.13
C ARG A 189 10.72 -16.39 -0.13
N ASP A 190 11.15 -16.71 -1.34
CA ASP A 190 12.56 -16.65 -1.74
C ASP A 190 13.03 -15.19 -1.87
N PHE A 191 12.19 -14.30 -2.37
CA PHE A 191 12.48 -12.89 -2.47
C PHE A 191 12.63 -12.27 -1.07
N LEU A 192 11.64 -12.44 -0.20
CA LEU A 192 11.65 -11.85 1.14
C LEU A 192 12.84 -12.31 1.98
N LYS A 193 13.21 -13.59 1.92
CA LYS A 193 14.41 -14.11 2.61
C LYS A 193 15.72 -13.43 2.19
N LYS A 194 15.81 -12.93 0.96
CA LYS A 194 17.01 -12.34 0.39
C LYS A 194 16.99 -10.82 0.39
N SER A 195 15.83 -10.22 0.56
CA SER A 195 15.61 -8.78 0.39
C SER A 195 16.20 -7.91 1.52
N GLY A 196 16.31 -8.46 2.73
CA GLY A 196 16.69 -7.72 3.93
C GLY A 196 15.54 -6.95 4.60
N VAL A 197 14.29 -7.21 4.20
CA VAL A 197 13.10 -6.72 4.91
C VAL A 197 12.85 -7.54 6.17
N THR A 198 12.28 -6.91 7.18
CA THR A 198 11.83 -7.59 8.39
C THR A 198 10.41 -8.11 8.17
N CYS A 199 10.16 -9.39 8.47
CA CYS A 199 8.84 -10.01 8.33
C CYS A 199 8.39 -10.58 9.67
N TYR A 200 7.19 -10.19 10.10
CA TYR A 200 6.47 -10.81 11.22
C TYR A 200 5.26 -11.55 10.68
N THR A 201 5.23 -12.85 10.92
CA THR A 201 4.11 -13.72 10.54
C THR A 201 2.98 -13.62 11.55
N MET A 202 1.79 -14.16 11.21
CA MET A 202 0.71 -14.32 12.20
C MET A 202 1.18 -15.09 13.43
N ARG A 203 2.04 -16.10 13.25
CA ARG A 203 2.63 -16.85 14.37
C ARG A 203 3.44 -15.95 15.30
N ASP A 204 4.21 -15.00 14.76
CA ASP A 204 4.95 -14.04 15.60
C ASP A 204 4.00 -13.15 16.41
N LEU A 205 2.85 -12.78 15.83
CA LEU A 205 1.81 -12.02 16.53
C LEU A 205 1.15 -12.84 17.65
N ASP A 206 0.88 -14.12 17.40
CA ASP A 206 0.28 -15.03 18.40
C ASP A 206 1.24 -15.30 19.56
N GLU A 207 2.53 -15.50 19.29
CA GLU A 207 3.54 -15.83 20.29
C GLU A 207 4.01 -14.60 21.09
N ARG A 208 4.11 -13.41 20.46
CA ARG A 208 4.72 -12.20 21.05
C ARG A 208 3.72 -11.11 21.41
N GLY A 209 2.56 -11.14 20.78
CA GLY A 209 1.54 -10.10 20.87
C GLY A 209 1.78 -8.90 19.92
N MET A 210 0.69 -8.32 19.45
CA MET A 210 0.70 -7.20 18.49
C MET A 210 1.51 -5.99 18.98
N ARG A 211 1.46 -5.70 20.29
CA ARG A 211 2.15 -4.52 20.85
C ARG A 211 3.66 -4.60 20.65
N ASP A 212 4.26 -5.72 21.03
CA ASP A 212 5.72 -5.87 21.00
C ASP A 212 6.23 -5.89 19.55
N VAL A 213 5.50 -6.56 18.65
CA VAL A 213 5.80 -6.57 17.23
C VAL A 213 5.69 -5.17 16.62
N LEU A 214 4.63 -4.42 16.96
CA LEU A 214 4.44 -3.06 16.44
C LEU A 214 5.49 -2.08 16.96
N ASP A 215 5.86 -2.16 18.24
CA ASP A 215 6.91 -1.31 18.82
C ASP A 215 8.27 -1.56 18.13
N GLU A 216 8.58 -2.79 17.80
CA GLU A 216 9.79 -3.16 17.05
C GLU A 216 9.71 -2.72 15.59
N ALA A 217 8.57 -2.91 14.93
CA ALA A 217 8.33 -2.46 13.56
C ALA A 217 8.48 -0.94 13.42
N ILE A 218 7.92 -0.18 14.37
CA ILE A 218 8.06 1.28 14.39
C ILE A 218 9.53 1.68 14.57
N ARG A 219 10.28 1.03 15.47
CA ARG A 219 11.72 1.32 15.64
C ARG A 219 12.50 1.06 14.36
N THR A 220 12.28 -0.10 13.72
CA THR A 220 12.95 -0.49 12.47
C THR A 220 12.62 0.48 11.33
N ALA A 221 11.35 0.79 11.13
CA ALA A 221 10.92 1.68 10.06
C ALA A 221 11.32 3.14 10.30
N SER A 222 11.49 3.57 11.57
CA SER A 222 11.87 4.94 11.93
C SER A 222 13.38 5.18 11.94
N ASP A 223 14.21 4.16 11.82
CA ASP A 223 15.66 4.29 11.95
C ASP A 223 16.25 5.10 10.78
N GLY A 224 16.65 6.36 11.08
CA GLY A 224 17.19 7.29 10.10
C GLY A 224 16.16 7.76 9.03
N THR A 225 14.86 7.71 9.33
CA THR A 225 13.79 8.17 8.44
C THR A 225 13.00 9.33 9.02
N ALA A 226 12.40 10.17 8.18
CA ALA A 226 11.57 11.33 8.59
C ALA A 226 10.16 10.92 9.03
N GLY A 227 9.74 9.71 8.71
CA GLY A 227 8.42 9.18 9.02
C GLY A 227 8.20 7.81 8.42
N ILE A 228 6.99 7.30 8.58
CA ILE A 228 6.60 5.98 8.13
C ILE A 228 5.43 6.11 7.16
N HIS A 229 5.53 5.46 6.00
CA HIS A 229 4.38 5.13 5.18
C HIS A 229 3.75 3.85 5.71
N LEU A 230 2.47 3.90 6.03
CA LEU A 230 1.71 2.73 6.45
C LEU A 230 0.86 2.24 5.28
N SER A 231 1.10 1.01 4.83
CA SER A 231 0.22 0.29 3.91
C SER A 231 -0.57 -0.75 4.68
N PHE A 232 -1.86 -0.84 4.44
CA PHE A 232 -2.74 -1.72 5.20
C PHE A 232 -3.72 -2.42 4.25
N ASP A 233 -3.48 -3.71 4.01
CA ASP A 233 -4.46 -4.58 3.37
C ASP A 233 -5.45 -5.08 4.42
N LEU A 234 -6.75 -5.00 4.12
CA LEU A 234 -7.79 -5.46 5.04
C LEU A 234 -7.72 -6.95 5.28
N ASP A 235 -7.15 -7.71 4.36
CA ASP A 235 -7.01 -9.15 4.50
C ASP A 235 -5.99 -9.59 5.55
N VAL A 236 -5.26 -8.66 6.16
CA VAL A 236 -4.46 -8.94 7.35
C VAL A 236 -5.32 -9.33 8.54
N VAL A 237 -6.57 -8.82 8.59
CA VAL A 237 -7.56 -9.15 9.61
C VAL A 237 -7.92 -10.63 9.52
N ASP A 238 -8.36 -11.21 10.65
CA ASP A 238 -8.80 -12.61 10.69
C ASP A 238 -9.93 -12.84 9.70
N PRO A 239 -9.86 -13.89 8.86
CA PRO A 239 -10.92 -14.21 7.89
C PRO A 239 -12.31 -14.42 8.51
N GLU A 240 -12.40 -14.76 9.80
CA GLU A 240 -13.68 -14.85 10.52
C GLU A 240 -14.31 -13.47 10.78
N ASP A 241 -13.48 -12.43 10.91
CA ASP A 241 -13.90 -11.05 11.11
C ASP A 241 -14.04 -10.27 9.80
N GLU A 242 -13.35 -10.71 8.75
CA GLU A 242 -13.40 -10.12 7.41
C GLU A 242 -14.56 -10.70 6.60
N ILE A 243 -15.73 -10.08 6.69
CA ILE A 243 -16.93 -10.51 5.94
C ILE A 243 -16.82 -9.98 4.49
N GLY A 244 -16.79 -10.90 3.52
CA GLY A 244 -16.96 -10.56 2.09
C GLY A 244 -15.79 -10.90 1.18
N ARG A 245 -14.68 -11.42 1.70
CA ARG A 245 -13.61 -11.95 0.85
C ARG A 245 -13.96 -13.35 0.34
N ALA A 246 -14.06 -13.49 -0.98
CA ALA A 246 -14.13 -14.82 -1.56
C ALA A 246 -12.74 -15.46 -1.48
N HIS A 247 -12.61 -16.52 -0.70
CA HIS A 247 -11.43 -17.37 -0.74
C HIS A 247 -11.16 -17.85 -2.18
N VAL A 248 -9.91 -17.80 -2.57
CA VAL A 248 -9.44 -18.28 -3.88
C VAL A 248 -9.11 -19.73 -3.79
#